data_8d2b9265991da10838e6b0cf8f27ce84
#
_entry.id   8d2b9265991da10838e6b0cf8f27ce84
#
_cell.length_a   1.000
_cell.length_b   1.000
_cell.length_c   1.000
_cell.angle_alpha   90.00
_cell.angle_beta   90.00
_cell.angle_gamma   90.00
#
_symmetry.space_group_name_H-M   'P 1'
#
loop_
_entity.id
_entity.type
_entity.pdbx_description
1 polymer ?
#
loop_
_entity_poly.entity_id
_entity_poly.type
_entity_poly.pdbx_seq_one_letter_code
_entity_poly.pdbx_strand_id
1 'polypeptide(L)'
;DADLFIVDDGAGGTNRKTAASRLKTYIGGGITSASQWRITSGATGNQQPITANWEVSDSTGYGTLSSTVTESSGIFTFPSTGYWLCLGSATFLYNGSSRWVTLTFDVTTDNSSYTVAASNYAFIQQTSSAAAYNNHHVTSIVDVTNTTNVKIRMSWTAANTSAQTVGHTDEHRTGITFIRLGDT
;
A
#
# COMPACT_ATOMS: atom_id res chain seq x y z
N ASP A 1 6.99 33.77 -2.78
CA ASP A 1 6.47 33.82 -4.12
C ASP A 1 5.85 35.20 -4.34
N ALA A 2 6.55 36.06 -5.09
CA ALA A 2 6.14 37.47 -5.33
C ALA A 2 5.27 37.62 -6.59
N ASP A 3 5.16 36.58 -7.38
CA ASP A 3 4.39 36.62 -8.64
C ASP A 3 2.89 36.54 -8.35
N LEU A 4 2.15 37.51 -8.88
CA LEU A 4 0.70 37.64 -8.77
C LEU A 4 0.04 37.45 -10.13
N PHE A 5 -0.99 36.58 -10.15
CA PHE A 5 -1.85 36.44 -11.30
C PHE A 5 -3.12 37.29 -11.15
N ILE A 6 -3.59 37.82 -12.27
CA ILE A 6 -4.88 38.51 -12.32
C ILE A 6 -5.93 37.46 -12.70
N VAL A 7 -6.94 37.30 -11.85
CA VAL A 7 -8.06 36.39 -12.08
C VAL A 7 -9.31 37.25 -12.26
N ASP A 8 -9.99 37.09 -13.41
CA ASP A 8 -11.32 37.61 -13.64
C ASP A 8 -12.31 36.63 -12.99
N ASP A 9 -13.05 37.07 -12.01
CA ASP A 9 -14.05 36.26 -11.30
C ASP A 9 -15.45 36.30 -11.96
N GLY A 10 -15.56 36.91 -13.15
CA GLY A 10 -16.81 36.99 -13.91
C GLY A 10 -17.91 37.88 -13.29
N ALA A 11 -17.64 38.49 -12.14
CA ALA A 11 -18.63 39.24 -11.37
C ALA A 11 -18.67 40.75 -11.69
N GLY A 12 -18.41 41.14 -12.91
CA GLY A 12 -18.70 42.51 -13.37
C GLY A 12 -17.74 43.59 -12.89
N GLY A 13 -16.44 43.34 -12.94
CA GLY A 13 -15.55 44.46 -13.04
C GLY A 13 -14.43 44.67 -12.05
N THR A 14 -14.06 43.70 -11.24
CA THR A 14 -12.86 43.86 -10.42
C THR A 14 -11.95 42.61 -10.51
N ASN A 15 -10.95 42.68 -11.41
CA ASN A 15 -9.91 41.68 -11.46
C ASN A 15 -9.22 41.57 -10.10
N ARG A 16 -9.10 40.36 -9.57
CA ARG A 16 -8.44 40.09 -8.31
C ARG A 16 -7.04 39.55 -8.53
N LYS A 17 -6.10 40.07 -7.78
CA LYS A 17 -4.74 39.50 -7.72
C LYS A 17 -4.74 38.29 -6.79
N THR A 18 -4.19 37.18 -7.26
CA THR A 18 -3.96 36.00 -6.44
C THR A 18 -2.51 35.55 -6.53
N ALA A 19 -1.95 35.05 -5.44
CA ALA A 19 -0.60 34.53 -5.43
C ALA A 19 -0.55 33.18 -6.19
N ALA A 20 0.57 32.90 -6.86
CA ALA A 20 0.82 31.62 -7.54
C ALA A 20 0.62 30.40 -6.63
N SER A 21 0.95 30.54 -5.34
CA SER A 21 0.73 29.51 -4.31
C SER A 21 -0.75 29.12 -4.15
N ARG A 22 -1.68 30.08 -4.35
CA ARG A 22 -3.12 29.78 -4.32
C ARG A 22 -3.60 29.03 -5.56
N LEU A 23 -3.03 29.36 -6.73
CA LEU A 23 -3.31 28.61 -7.95
C LEU A 23 -2.83 27.17 -7.85
N LYS A 24 -1.67 26.92 -7.23
CA LYS A 24 -1.15 25.57 -6.96
C LYS A 24 -2.15 24.72 -6.15
N THR A 25 -2.85 25.33 -5.19
CA THR A 25 -3.90 24.66 -4.41
C THR A 25 -5.12 24.30 -5.26
N TYR A 26 -5.48 25.15 -6.23
CA TYR A 26 -6.62 24.91 -7.13
C TYR A 26 -6.32 23.94 -8.28
N ILE A 27 -5.08 23.95 -8.78
CA ILE A 27 -4.69 23.10 -9.93
C ILE A 27 -4.45 21.65 -9.51
N GLY A 28 -4.40 21.38 -8.17
CA GLY A 28 -4.11 20.07 -7.63
C GLY A 28 -2.66 19.69 -7.94
N GLY A 29 -1.80 19.68 -6.98
CA GLY A 29 -0.45 19.14 -7.17
C GLY A 29 -0.56 17.63 -7.34
N GLY A 30 -0.09 17.05 -8.44
CA GLY A 30 -0.06 15.62 -8.74
C GLY A 30 0.08 14.67 -7.53
N ILE A 31 0.73 13.55 -7.67
CA ILE A 31 0.96 12.61 -6.54
C ILE A 31 1.79 13.32 -5.47
N THR A 32 1.23 13.44 -4.27
CA THR A 32 1.84 14.20 -3.16
C THR A 32 2.50 13.32 -2.11
N SER A 33 2.20 12.02 -2.10
CA SER A 33 2.80 11.04 -1.17
C SER A 33 2.85 9.67 -1.81
N ALA A 34 3.99 9.02 -1.69
CA ALA A 34 4.17 7.63 -2.08
C ALA A 34 5.27 6.99 -1.23
N SER A 35 5.07 5.73 -0.85
CA SER A 35 6.04 4.95 -0.09
C SER A 35 5.91 3.46 -0.40
N GLN A 36 6.99 2.72 -0.20
CA GLN A 36 7.01 1.27 -0.35
C GLN A 36 7.50 0.61 0.93
N TRP A 37 6.84 -0.46 1.29
CA TRP A 37 7.17 -1.32 2.40
C TRP A 37 7.38 -2.75 1.91
N ARG A 38 8.40 -3.42 2.41
CA ARG A 38 8.69 -4.84 2.13
C ARG A 38 8.87 -5.61 3.43
N ILE A 39 8.79 -6.93 3.37
CA ILE A 39 9.28 -7.78 4.46
C ILE A 39 10.73 -8.20 4.15
N THR A 40 11.60 -8.08 5.16
CA THR A 40 13.02 -8.43 5.04
C THR A 40 13.25 -9.93 5.10
N SER A 41 12.35 -10.66 5.76
CA SER A 41 12.40 -12.12 5.91
C SER A 41 11.00 -12.70 5.77
N GLY A 42 10.90 -13.84 5.13
CA GLY A 42 9.64 -14.57 4.98
C GLY A 42 9.20 -15.27 6.28
N ALA A 43 7.93 -15.66 6.30
CA ALA A 43 7.34 -16.43 7.40
C ALA A 43 6.61 -17.65 6.87
N THR A 44 6.69 -18.76 7.61
CA THR A 44 5.95 -19.99 7.33
C THR A 44 4.61 -19.97 8.06
N GLY A 45 3.60 -20.53 7.42
CA GLY A 45 2.23 -20.62 7.96
C GLY A 45 1.40 -19.37 7.72
N ASN A 46 0.11 -19.51 7.91
CA ASN A 46 -0.86 -18.44 7.69
C ASN A 46 -0.54 -17.21 8.55
N GLN A 47 -0.61 -16.03 7.94
CA GLN A 47 -0.38 -14.74 8.60
C GLN A 47 -1.62 -13.85 8.41
N GLN A 48 -2.30 -13.50 9.50
CA GLN A 48 -3.56 -12.72 9.49
C GLN A 48 -3.55 -11.64 10.59
N PRO A 49 -2.80 -10.54 10.41
CA PRO A 49 -1.98 -10.12 9.27
C PRO A 49 -0.54 -10.66 9.30
N ILE A 50 0.27 -10.26 8.29
CA ILE A 50 1.74 -10.35 8.37
C ILE A 50 2.21 -9.30 9.38
N THR A 51 2.71 -9.74 10.54
CA THR A 51 2.99 -8.85 11.69
C THR A 51 4.45 -8.47 11.86
N ALA A 52 5.36 -9.12 11.16
CA ALA A 52 6.80 -8.99 11.42
C ALA A 52 7.61 -8.74 10.15
N ASN A 53 8.84 -8.28 10.37
CA ASN A 53 9.86 -8.07 9.34
C ASN A 53 9.54 -6.96 8.33
N TRP A 54 8.59 -6.08 8.63
CA TRP A 54 8.29 -4.94 7.79
C TRP A 54 9.38 -3.87 7.91
N GLU A 55 9.80 -3.35 6.78
CA GLU A 55 10.65 -2.15 6.68
C GLU A 55 10.25 -1.28 5.48
N VAL A 56 10.56 0.00 5.55
CA VAL A 56 10.49 0.89 4.39
C VAL A 56 11.55 0.47 3.39
N SER A 57 11.20 0.36 2.11
CA SER A 57 12.17 0.03 1.06
C SER A 57 13.21 1.15 0.93
N ASP A 58 14.45 0.88 1.31
CA ASP A 58 15.56 1.83 1.46
C ASP A 58 16.81 1.52 0.62
N SER A 59 16.78 0.44 -0.17
CA SER A 59 17.88 0.07 -1.06
C SER A 59 18.12 1.15 -2.13
N THR A 60 19.31 1.15 -2.70
CA THR A 60 19.71 2.10 -3.75
C THR A 60 18.70 2.15 -4.89
N GLY A 61 18.19 3.34 -5.18
CA GLY A 61 17.18 3.59 -6.22
C GLY A 61 15.73 3.57 -5.72
N TYR A 62 15.49 3.12 -4.50
CA TYR A 62 14.19 3.32 -3.84
C TYR A 62 14.08 4.72 -3.24
N GLY A 63 12.87 5.19 -3.10
CA GLY A 63 12.62 6.50 -2.52
C GLY A 63 11.21 6.64 -1.99
N THR A 64 11.04 7.67 -1.16
CA THR A 64 9.76 8.04 -0.57
C THR A 64 9.42 9.45 -0.99
N LEU A 65 8.20 9.67 -1.44
CA LEU A 65 7.69 11.00 -1.73
C LEU A 65 6.91 11.51 -0.50
N SER A 66 7.43 12.56 0.15
CA SER A 66 6.78 13.20 1.30
C SER A 66 6.60 12.26 2.51
N SER A 67 5.49 12.34 3.23
CA SER A 67 5.22 11.56 4.44
C SER A 67 4.93 10.10 4.12
N THR A 68 5.58 9.19 4.82
CA THR A 68 5.35 7.74 4.70
C THR A 68 4.12 7.30 5.49
N VAL A 69 3.45 6.27 4.97
CA VAL A 69 2.60 5.41 5.79
C VAL A 69 3.45 4.80 6.90
N THR A 70 2.92 4.69 8.11
CA THR A 70 3.62 4.06 9.25
C THR A 70 3.07 2.65 9.49
N GLU A 71 3.94 1.77 9.98
CA GLU A 71 3.59 0.38 10.26
C GLU A 71 3.79 0.06 11.74
N SER A 72 2.89 -0.75 12.30
CA SER A 72 3.03 -1.35 13.63
C SER A 72 2.29 -2.68 13.67
N SER A 73 3.03 -3.77 13.90
CA SER A 73 2.47 -5.13 14.01
C SER A 73 1.59 -5.54 12.82
N GLY A 74 2.00 -5.19 11.60
CA GLY A 74 1.30 -5.48 10.36
C GLY A 74 0.14 -4.54 10.03
N ILE A 75 -0.09 -3.51 10.84
CA ILE A 75 -1.13 -2.51 10.64
C ILE A 75 -0.51 -1.24 10.09
N PHE A 76 -1.00 -0.80 8.93
CA PHE A 76 -0.53 0.40 8.25
C PHE A 76 -1.46 1.57 8.50
N THR A 77 -0.89 2.69 8.95
CA THR A 77 -1.56 3.96 9.26
C THR A 77 -1.19 5.01 8.23
N PHE A 78 -2.19 5.60 7.60
CA PHE A 78 -2.01 6.64 6.60
C PHE A 78 -1.64 7.98 7.26
N PRO A 79 -0.69 8.76 6.67
CA PRO A 79 -0.26 10.03 7.25
C PRO A 79 -1.26 11.18 7.02
N SER A 80 -2.19 11.04 6.09
CA SER A 80 -3.22 12.04 5.77
C SER A 80 -4.49 11.39 5.25
N THR A 81 -5.60 12.12 5.32
CA THR A 81 -6.85 11.77 4.64
C THR A 81 -6.68 11.84 3.13
N GLY A 82 -7.60 11.24 2.39
CA GLY A 82 -7.61 11.21 0.93
C GLY A 82 -7.79 9.81 0.37
N TYR A 83 -7.84 9.70 -0.95
CA TYR A 83 -7.86 8.43 -1.66
C TYR A 83 -6.44 7.89 -1.83
N TRP A 84 -6.22 6.67 -1.36
CA TRP A 84 -4.94 5.99 -1.41
C TRP A 84 -5.01 4.72 -2.25
N LEU A 85 -4.17 4.64 -3.29
CA LEU A 85 -3.94 3.40 -4.02
C LEU A 85 -2.94 2.54 -3.26
N CYS A 86 -3.37 1.34 -2.90
CA CYS A 86 -2.59 0.32 -2.22
C CYS A 86 -2.34 -0.84 -3.19
N LEU A 87 -1.07 -1.13 -3.48
CA LEU A 87 -0.63 -2.21 -4.35
C LEU A 87 0.16 -3.21 -3.52
N GLY A 88 -0.43 -4.36 -3.24
CA GLY A 88 0.23 -5.46 -2.51
C GLY A 88 0.74 -6.53 -3.45
N SER A 89 1.92 -7.04 -3.15
CA SER A 89 2.48 -8.22 -3.80
C SER A 89 3.03 -9.18 -2.76
N ALA A 90 2.95 -10.48 -3.02
CA ALA A 90 3.62 -11.49 -2.22
C ALA A 90 4.14 -12.61 -3.08
N THR A 91 5.40 -12.94 -2.89
CA THR A 91 6.02 -14.16 -3.42
C THR A 91 5.86 -15.25 -2.38
N PHE A 92 5.30 -16.36 -2.79
CA PHE A 92 5.12 -17.55 -1.99
C PHE A 92 6.08 -18.65 -2.45
N LEU A 93 6.52 -19.45 -1.51
CA LEU A 93 7.45 -20.56 -1.69
C LEU A 93 6.91 -21.79 -0.97
N TYR A 94 6.94 -22.95 -1.62
CA TYR A 94 6.69 -24.23 -0.97
C TYR A 94 7.39 -25.40 -1.68
N ASN A 95 8.04 -26.27 -0.92
CA ASN A 95 8.56 -27.53 -1.44
C ASN A 95 7.48 -28.63 -1.31
N GLY A 96 6.41 -28.49 -2.10
CA GLY A 96 5.23 -29.32 -2.12
C GLY A 96 4.14 -28.67 -2.93
N SER A 97 2.91 -29.18 -2.80
CA SER A 97 1.74 -28.62 -3.47
C SER A 97 0.78 -28.02 -2.45
N SER A 98 0.33 -26.80 -2.72
CA SER A 98 -0.77 -26.16 -2.01
C SER A 98 -1.88 -25.85 -2.99
N ARG A 99 -3.08 -26.42 -2.74
CA ARG A 99 -4.24 -26.29 -3.61
C ARG A 99 -4.67 -24.85 -3.83
N TRP A 100 -4.43 -23.99 -2.84
CA TRP A 100 -4.62 -22.56 -2.92
C TRP A 100 -3.66 -21.84 -1.97
N VAL A 101 -3.30 -20.63 -2.34
CA VAL A 101 -2.70 -19.58 -1.51
C VAL A 101 -3.51 -18.34 -1.76
N THR A 102 -3.86 -17.62 -0.72
CA THR A 102 -4.66 -16.39 -0.81
C THR A 102 -3.88 -15.23 -0.26
N LEU A 103 -3.82 -14.14 -1.00
CA LEU A 103 -3.33 -12.84 -0.52
C LEU A 103 -4.54 -11.91 -0.37
N THR A 104 -4.63 -11.19 0.75
CA THR A 104 -5.73 -10.24 1.00
C THR A 104 -5.22 -8.91 1.49
N PHE A 105 -5.97 -7.85 1.15
CA PHE A 105 -6.02 -6.62 1.92
C PHE A 105 -7.26 -6.61 2.79
N ASP A 106 -7.05 -6.36 4.08
CA ASP A 106 -8.12 -6.13 5.04
C ASP A 106 -8.09 -4.67 5.47
N VAL A 107 -9.24 -4.00 5.43
CA VAL A 107 -9.40 -2.58 5.80
C VAL A 107 -10.33 -2.44 6.98
N THR A 108 -10.03 -1.49 7.85
CA THR A 108 -10.93 -1.04 8.93
C THR A 108 -11.27 0.43 8.76
N THR A 109 -12.45 0.83 9.21
CA THR A 109 -12.91 2.22 9.27
C THR A 109 -13.22 2.66 10.72
N ASP A 110 -13.04 1.76 11.67
CA ASP A 110 -13.28 1.99 13.11
C ASP A 110 -12.06 1.66 14.00
N ASN A 111 -10.91 1.35 13.37
CA ASN A 111 -9.67 0.91 14.02
C ASN A 111 -9.84 -0.38 14.86
N SER A 112 -10.83 -1.18 14.58
CA SER A 112 -11.19 -2.36 15.38
C SER A 112 -11.56 -3.56 14.49
N SER A 113 -12.60 -3.41 13.69
CA SER A 113 -13.15 -4.47 12.87
C SER A 113 -12.56 -4.40 11.46
N TYR A 114 -11.95 -5.48 11.01
CA TYR A 114 -11.34 -5.56 9.68
C TYR A 114 -12.21 -6.39 8.75
N THR A 115 -12.40 -5.90 7.53
CA THR A 115 -13.08 -6.61 6.43
C THR A 115 -12.15 -6.75 5.24
N VAL A 116 -12.27 -7.85 4.51
CA VAL A 116 -11.49 -8.09 3.29
C VAL A 116 -11.94 -7.09 2.23
N ALA A 117 -11.03 -6.21 1.80
CA ALA A 117 -11.25 -5.24 0.74
C ALA A 117 -10.83 -5.77 -0.64
N ALA A 118 -9.79 -6.60 -0.68
CA ALA A 118 -9.33 -7.24 -1.90
C ALA A 118 -8.75 -8.62 -1.58
N SER A 119 -8.94 -9.57 -2.49
CA SER A 119 -8.41 -10.92 -2.34
C SER A 119 -8.02 -11.51 -3.69
N ASN A 120 -6.93 -12.27 -3.71
CA ASN A 120 -6.47 -13.00 -4.88
C ASN A 120 -6.06 -14.42 -4.50
N TYR A 121 -6.36 -15.38 -5.38
CA TYR A 121 -6.10 -16.79 -5.19
C TYR A 121 -5.22 -17.34 -6.30
N ALA A 122 -4.24 -18.18 -5.93
CA ALA A 122 -3.56 -19.05 -6.85
C ALA A 122 -3.21 -20.38 -6.15
N PHE A 123 -2.41 -21.19 -6.78
CA PHE A 123 -1.95 -22.47 -6.24
C PHE A 123 -0.43 -22.58 -6.40
N ILE A 124 0.18 -23.40 -5.56
CA ILE A 124 1.57 -23.82 -5.73
C ILE A 124 1.55 -25.31 -6.10
N GLN A 125 2.16 -25.63 -7.22
CA GLN A 125 2.28 -27.02 -7.66
C GLN A 125 3.75 -27.41 -7.73
N GLN A 126 4.11 -28.43 -6.98
CA GLN A 126 5.41 -29.02 -7.06
C GLN A 126 5.57 -29.78 -8.40
N THR A 127 6.59 -29.45 -9.15
CA THR A 127 6.91 -30.07 -10.45
C THR A 127 8.16 -30.93 -10.39
N SER A 128 8.91 -30.84 -9.29
CA SER A 128 10.15 -31.59 -9.03
C SER A 128 10.36 -31.73 -7.52
N SER A 129 11.47 -32.27 -7.07
CA SER A 129 11.86 -32.31 -5.65
C SER A 129 12.32 -30.96 -5.07
N ALA A 130 12.31 -29.89 -5.88
CA ALA A 130 12.67 -28.54 -5.47
C ALA A 130 11.44 -27.71 -5.12
N ALA A 131 11.67 -26.61 -4.40
CA ALA A 131 10.62 -25.66 -4.07
C ALA A 131 10.05 -24.98 -5.31
N ALA A 132 8.74 -24.80 -5.33
CA ALA A 132 8.01 -24.05 -6.33
C ALA A 132 7.64 -22.66 -5.77
N TYR A 133 7.65 -21.68 -6.66
CA TYR A 133 7.30 -20.30 -6.34
C TYR A 133 6.01 -19.90 -7.05
N ASN A 134 5.24 -19.03 -6.40
CA ASN A 134 4.12 -18.33 -7.02
C ASN A 134 4.09 -16.89 -6.52
N ASN A 135 3.55 -15.99 -7.32
CA ASN A 135 3.44 -14.58 -6.98
C ASN A 135 1.98 -14.12 -7.10
N HIS A 136 1.56 -13.28 -6.16
CA HIS A 136 0.21 -12.73 -6.10
C HIS A 136 0.25 -11.23 -5.96
N HIS A 137 -0.78 -10.59 -6.49
CA HIS A 137 -1.01 -9.17 -6.36
C HIS A 137 -2.44 -8.90 -5.90
N VAL A 138 -2.59 -7.93 -5.00
CA VAL A 138 -3.88 -7.36 -4.60
C VAL A 138 -3.81 -5.86 -4.72
N THR A 139 -4.92 -5.25 -5.13
CA THR A 139 -5.01 -3.81 -5.31
C THR A 139 -6.29 -3.30 -4.68
N SER A 140 -6.21 -2.19 -3.98
CA SER A 140 -7.38 -1.50 -3.44
C SER A 140 -7.17 0.01 -3.49
N ILE A 141 -8.25 0.75 -3.69
CA ILE A 141 -8.31 2.19 -3.41
C ILE A 141 -9.02 2.35 -2.08
N VAL A 142 -8.34 2.94 -1.11
CA VAL A 142 -8.84 3.17 0.24
C VAL A 142 -9.20 4.64 0.41
N ASP A 143 -10.44 4.93 0.76
CA ASP A 143 -10.88 6.26 1.17
C ASP A 143 -10.55 6.48 2.64
N VAL A 144 -9.51 7.27 2.89
CA VAL A 144 -9.05 7.60 4.24
C VAL A 144 -9.72 8.87 4.71
N THR A 145 -10.91 8.73 5.27
CA THR A 145 -11.68 9.85 5.84
C THR A 145 -11.17 10.26 7.22
N ASN A 146 -10.47 9.37 7.92
CA ASN A 146 -9.93 9.61 9.26
C ASN A 146 -8.68 8.73 9.47
N THR A 147 -7.53 9.33 9.68
CA THR A 147 -6.24 8.63 9.83
C THR A 147 -6.12 7.82 11.13
N THR A 148 -6.92 8.11 12.15
CA THR A 148 -6.98 7.32 13.39
C THR A 148 -7.74 6.03 13.18
N ASN A 149 -8.82 6.06 12.41
CA ASN A 149 -9.76 4.96 12.29
C ASN A 149 -9.54 4.10 11.05
N VAL A 150 -9.17 4.71 9.91
CA VAL A 150 -8.97 3.97 8.67
C VAL A 150 -7.56 3.41 8.61
N LYS A 151 -7.45 2.09 8.57
CA LYS A 151 -6.20 1.34 8.51
C LYS A 151 -6.30 0.24 7.47
N ILE A 152 -5.14 -0.23 7.00
CA ILE A 152 -5.05 -1.38 6.12
C ILE A 152 -4.00 -2.35 6.66
N ARG A 153 -4.19 -3.63 6.38
CA ARG A 153 -3.23 -4.69 6.66
C ARG A 153 -3.20 -5.69 5.51
N MET A 154 -2.08 -6.38 5.35
CA MET A 154 -1.94 -7.45 4.38
C MET A 154 -1.90 -8.79 5.10
N SER A 155 -2.73 -9.72 4.65
CA SER A 155 -2.89 -11.06 5.21
C SER A 155 -2.71 -12.12 4.13
N TRP A 156 -2.34 -13.33 4.53
CA TRP A 156 -2.31 -14.46 3.64
C TRP A 156 -2.65 -15.78 4.34
N THR A 157 -3.21 -16.70 3.56
CA THR A 157 -3.49 -18.07 4.01
C THR A 157 -3.20 -19.05 2.89
N ALA A 158 -2.99 -20.31 3.25
CA ALA A 158 -2.77 -21.38 2.29
C ALA A 158 -3.48 -22.68 2.74
N ALA A 159 -3.82 -23.54 1.78
CA ALA A 159 -4.32 -24.87 2.07
C ALA A 159 -3.29 -25.73 2.80
N ASN A 160 -2.01 -25.48 2.54
CA ASN A 160 -0.91 -26.15 3.23
C ASN A 160 -0.12 -25.11 4.03
N THR A 161 -0.15 -25.22 5.35
CA THR A 161 0.50 -24.28 6.28
C THR A 161 2.03 -24.38 6.31
N SER A 162 2.63 -25.31 5.57
CA SER A 162 4.08 -25.31 5.32
C SER A 162 4.51 -24.36 4.20
N ALA A 163 3.56 -23.78 3.45
CA ALA A 163 3.85 -22.68 2.54
C ALA A 163 4.37 -21.47 3.32
N GLN A 164 5.18 -20.65 2.67
CA GLN A 164 5.81 -19.49 3.27
C GLN A 164 5.84 -18.31 2.31
N THR A 165 5.86 -17.12 2.85
CA THR A 165 6.19 -15.90 2.11
C THR A 165 7.68 -15.77 1.92
N VAL A 166 8.12 -15.01 0.91
CA VAL A 166 9.54 -14.73 0.66
C VAL A 166 9.82 -13.26 0.92
N GLY A 167 10.69 -12.98 1.90
CA GLY A 167 11.21 -11.64 2.18
C GLY A 167 12.62 -11.44 1.60
N HIS A 168 13.06 -10.19 1.52
CA HIS A 168 14.43 -9.82 1.15
C HIS A 168 14.74 -8.39 1.64
N THR A 169 15.97 -8.16 2.10
CA THR A 169 16.40 -6.84 2.61
C THR A 169 16.61 -5.80 1.51
N ASP A 170 16.89 -6.23 0.27
CA ASP A 170 17.23 -5.33 -0.84
C ASP A 170 16.21 -5.34 -1.98
N GLU A 171 15.34 -6.36 -2.03
CA GLU A 171 14.39 -6.55 -3.12
C GLU A 171 12.94 -6.52 -2.63
N HIS A 172 12.06 -5.93 -3.40
CA HIS A 172 10.63 -5.92 -3.12
C HIS A 172 9.96 -7.22 -3.61
N ARG A 173 10.10 -8.32 -2.83
CA ARG A 173 9.51 -9.64 -3.14
C ARG A 173 8.11 -9.79 -2.56
N THR A 174 7.94 -9.39 -1.31
CA THR A 174 6.65 -9.32 -0.64
C THR A 174 6.55 -7.96 0.04
N GLY A 175 5.50 -7.20 -0.28
CA GLY A 175 5.38 -5.85 0.23
C GLY A 175 4.16 -5.09 -0.30
N ILE A 176 4.10 -3.81 0.06
CA ILE A 176 3.01 -2.90 -0.28
C ILE A 176 3.58 -1.58 -0.78
N THR A 177 3.03 -1.08 -1.89
CA THR A 177 3.23 0.29 -2.35
C THR A 177 1.98 1.10 -2.05
N PHE A 178 2.17 2.27 -1.47
CA PHE A 178 1.12 3.24 -1.15
C PHE A 178 1.32 4.49 -1.98
N ILE A 179 0.26 4.97 -2.64
CA ILE A 179 0.26 6.19 -3.45
C ILE A 179 -0.99 6.99 -3.12
N ARG A 180 -0.83 8.23 -2.67
CA ARG A 180 -1.95 9.14 -2.46
C ARG A 180 -2.40 9.74 -3.78
N LEU A 181 -3.64 9.49 -4.16
CA LEU A 181 -4.21 9.93 -5.43
C LEU A 181 -4.76 11.36 -5.36
N GLY A 182 -5.33 11.74 -4.20
CA GLY A 182 -5.97 13.05 -4.04
C GLY A 182 -6.74 13.17 -2.73
N ASP A 183 -7.49 14.25 -2.58
CA ASP A 183 -8.34 14.51 -1.41
C ASP A 183 -9.65 13.70 -1.47
N THR A 184 -10.25 13.47 -0.28
CA THR A 184 -11.60 12.88 -0.13
C THR A 184 -12.68 13.90 -0.41
#